data_7f9a8d24b37a6aa513feec09325ed109
#
_entry.id   7f9a8d24b37a6aa513feec09325ed109
#
_cell.length_a   1.000
_cell.length_b   1.000
_cell.length_c   1.000
_cell.angle_alpha   90.00
_cell.angle_beta   90.00
_cell.angle_gamma   90.00
#
_symmetry.space_group_name_H-M   'P 1'
#
loop_
_entity.id
_entity.type
_entity.pdbx_description
1 polymer ?
#
loop_
_entity_poly.entity_id
_entity_poly.type
_entity_poly.pdbx_seq_one_letter_code
_entity_poly.pdbx_strand_id
1 'polypeptide(L)'
;MIAPEAKAIPLIYEMARQSGAEHYFVARKKAKAYMQDVFEVDVQSITTAGTQTLVLDKADAEMIRGKRVLIVDDVISTGESLHAMEQLCAEAGATVVGKMAVLAEGDAAKRDDIIVLAPLPLFHADGTPIED
;
A
#
# COMPACT_ATOMS: atom_id res chain seq x y z
N MET A 1 0.70 -3.39 10.49
CA MET A 1 1.16 -3.10 9.11
C MET A 1 0.16 -3.62 8.10
N ILE A 2 -0.04 -2.89 7.05
CA ILE A 2 -0.92 -3.26 5.96
C ILE A 2 -0.23 -2.97 4.61
N ALA A 3 -0.41 -3.86 3.64
CA ALA A 3 0.18 -3.71 2.32
C ALA A 3 -0.82 -4.09 1.23
N PRO A 4 -0.69 -3.49 0.02
CA PRO A 4 -1.48 -3.97 -1.12
C PRO A 4 -0.88 -5.25 -1.69
N GLU A 5 -1.73 -6.13 -2.27
CA GLU A 5 -1.20 -7.28 -3.00
C GLU A 5 -0.51 -6.82 -4.29
N ALA A 6 0.47 -7.50 -4.88
CA ALA A 6 0.95 -8.79 -4.40
C ALA A 6 2.44 -8.75 -4.07
N LYS A 7 3.22 -7.84 -4.68
CA LYS A 7 4.69 -7.83 -4.57
C LYS A 7 5.17 -7.47 -3.18
N ALA A 8 4.37 -6.71 -2.42
CA ALA A 8 4.72 -6.32 -1.06
C ALA A 8 4.51 -7.42 -0.02
N ILE A 9 3.84 -8.53 -0.38
CA ILE A 9 3.52 -9.60 0.58
C ILE A 9 4.77 -10.19 1.24
N PRO A 10 5.82 -10.60 0.50
CA PRO A 10 7.02 -11.10 1.15
C PRO A 10 7.68 -10.08 2.08
N LEU A 11 7.65 -8.81 1.70
CA LEU A 11 8.22 -7.73 2.50
C LEU A 11 7.47 -7.57 3.82
N ILE A 12 6.16 -7.46 3.78
CA ILE A 12 5.38 -7.24 4.99
C ILE A 12 5.43 -8.46 5.93
N TYR A 13 5.48 -9.66 5.36
CA TYR A 13 5.67 -10.88 6.14
C TYR A 13 6.97 -10.81 6.94
N GLU A 14 8.08 -10.49 6.28
CA GLU A 14 9.38 -10.43 6.94
C GLU A 14 9.46 -9.28 7.96
N MET A 15 8.88 -8.12 7.63
CA MET A 15 8.81 -7.01 8.58
C MET A 15 8.02 -7.38 9.83
N ALA A 16 6.90 -8.08 9.67
CA ALA A 16 6.11 -8.55 10.79
C ALA A 16 6.90 -9.56 11.64
N ARG A 17 7.58 -10.50 10.99
CA ARG A 17 8.39 -11.50 11.68
C ARG A 17 9.49 -10.84 12.52
N GLN A 18 10.23 -9.90 11.94
CA GLN A 18 11.34 -9.26 12.65
C GLN A 18 10.87 -8.32 13.77
N SER A 19 9.72 -7.69 13.60
CA SER A 19 9.18 -6.77 14.62
C SER A 19 8.40 -7.49 15.72
N GLY A 20 8.18 -8.80 15.58
CA GLY A 20 7.38 -9.56 16.54
C GLY A 20 5.88 -9.30 16.45
N ALA A 21 5.40 -8.72 15.35
CA ALA A 21 3.99 -8.46 15.15
C ALA A 21 3.24 -9.77 14.93
N GLU A 22 2.12 -9.96 15.64
CA GLU A 22 1.29 -11.16 15.50
C GLU A 22 0.48 -11.16 14.21
N HIS A 23 0.18 -9.98 13.66
CA HIS A 23 -0.66 -9.82 12.49
C HIS A 23 -0.05 -8.86 11.50
N TYR A 24 -0.29 -9.14 10.23
CA TYR A 24 -0.15 -8.17 9.15
C TYR A 24 -1.33 -8.36 8.20
N PHE A 25 -1.66 -7.32 7.44
CA PHE A 25 -2.87 -7.32 6.63
C PHE A 25 -2.52 -7.06 5.19
N VAL A 26 -3.23 -7.72 4.27
CA VAL A 26 -3.03 -7.56 2.83
C VAL A 26 -4.34 -7.12 2.20
N ALA A 27 -4.34 -5.94 1.60
CA ALA A 27 -5.48 -5.45 0.84
C ALA A 27 -5.47 -6.11 -0.54
N ARG A 28 -6.60 -6.67 -0.93
CA ARG A 28 -6.77 -7.38 -2.19
C ARG A 28 -7.49 -6.49 -3.20
N LYS A 29 -7.34 -6.80 -4.48
CA LYS A 29 -8.02 -6.07 -5.55
C LYS A 29 -9.42 -6.59 -5.81
N LYS A 30 -9.73 -7.78 -5.33
CA LYS A 30 -11.06 -8.39 -5.38
C LYS A 30 -11.19 -9.46 -4.30
N ALA A 31 -12.43 -9.77 -3.93
CA ALA A 31 -12.71 -10.78 -2.92
C ALA A 31 -12.15 -12.14 -3.31
N LYS A 32 -11.59 -12.84 -2.32
CA LYS A 32 -11.09 -14.20 -2.49
C LYS A 32 -12.14 -15.20 -1.97
N ALA A 33 -12.06 -16.43 -2.45
CA ALA A 33 -13.06 -17.45 -2.13
C ALA A 33 -13.15 -17.78 -0.63
N TYR A 34 -12.06 -17.59 0.11
CA TYR A 34 -12.03 -17.86 1.55
C TYR A 34 -12.65 -16.75 2.39
N MET A 35 -12.92 -15.59 1.80
CA MET A 35 -13.53 -14.47 2.52
C MET A 35 -15.03 -14.68 2.65
N GLN A 36 -15.53 -14.67 3.88
CA GLN A 36 -16.95 -14.83 4.16
C GLN A 36 -17.70 -13.51 4.00
N ASP A 37 -17.19 -12.47 4.64
CA ASP A 37 -17.69 -11.11 4.50
C ASP A 37 -16.53 -10.22 4.09
N VAL A 38 -16.79 -9.24 3.23
CA VAL A 38 -15.76 -8.35 2.73
C VAL A 38 -16.04 -6.91 3.12
N PHE A 39 -14.97 -6.19 3.38
CA PHE A 39 -14.94 -4.74 3.50
C PHE A 39 -14.35 -4.21 2.20
N GLU A 40 -15.15 -3.53 1.40
CA GLU A 40 -14.78 -3.11 0.06
C GLU A 40 -14.84 -1.59 -0.05
N VAL A 41 -13.81 -1.02 -0.65
CA VAL A 41 -13.69 0.42 -0.89
C VAL A 41 -13.37 0.67 -2.34
N ASP A 42 -14.16 1.52 -2.98
CA ASP A 42 -13.90 2.00 -4.33
C ASP A 42 -13.25 3.38 -4.25
N VAL A 43 -12.08 3.51 -4.84
CA VAL A 43 -11.29 4.73 -4.79
C VAL A 43 -11.14 5.29 -6.21
N GLN A 44 -11.54 6.54 -6.38
CA GLN A 44 -11.36 7.23 -7.66
C GLN A 44 -9.88 7.43 -7.94
N SER A 45 -9.46 7.08 -9.15
CA SER A 45 -8.08 7.34 -9.58
C SER A 45 -7.80 8.83 -9.62
N ILE A 46 -6.59 9.22 -9.19
CA ILE A 46 -6.15 10.61 -9.20
C ILE A 46 -5.56 11.03 -10.55
N THR A 47 -5.19 10.09 -11.42
CA THR A 47 -4.52 10.37 -12.70
C THR A 47 -5.32 9.92 -13.91
N THR A 48 -6.28 9.02 -13.74
CA THR A 48 -7.12 8.51 -14.83
C THR A 48 -8.59 8.55 -14.43
N ALA A 49 -9.49 8.29 -15.38
CA ALA A 49 -10.93 8.28 -15.10
C ALA A 49 -11.41 6.96 -14.45
N GLY A 50 -10.50 6.07 -14.09
CA GLY A 50 -10.87 4.78 -13.53
C GLY A 50 -11.13 4.79 -12.03
N THR A 51 -11.68 3.70 -11.55
CA THR A 51 -11.90 3.44 -10.13
C THR A 51 -11.08 2.22 -9.73
N GLN A 52 -10.39 2.30 -8.60
CA GLN A 52 -9.65 1.19 -8.02
C GLN A 52 -10.44 0.63 -6.83
N THR A 53 -10.65 -0.68 -6.83
CA THR A 53 -11.32 -1.37 -5.73
C THR A 53 -10.30 -2.05 -4.84
N LEU A 54 -10.41 -1.86 -3.53
CA LEU A 54 -9.63 -2.59 -2.54
C LEU A 54 -10.56 -3.32 -1.58
N VAL A 55 -10.15 -4.52 -1.19
CA VAL A 55 -10.96 -5.42 -0.37
C VAL A 55 -10.13 -5.93 0.79
N LEU A 56 -10.71 -5.89 2.01
CA LEU A 56 -10.22 -6.62 3.16
C LEU A 56 -11.28 -7.63 3.58
N ASP A 57 -10.86 -8.73 4.19
CA ASP A 57 -11.78 -9.54 4.97
C ASP A 57 -12.37 -8.65 6.07
N LYS A 58 -13.67 -8.77 6.32
CA LYS A 58 -14.35 -7.96 7.33
C LYS A 58 -13.71 -8.10 8.70
N ALA A 59 -13.26 -9.30 9.06
CA ALA A 59 -12.57 -9.53 10.32
C ALA A 59 -11.28 -8.71 10.40
N ASP A 60 -10.52 -8.61 9.31
CA ASP A 60 -9.30 -7.80 9.26
C ASP A 60 -9.62 -6.30 9.38
N ALA A 61 -10.67 -5.84 8.71
CA ALA A 61 -11.10 -4.45 8.80
C ALA A 61 -11.51 -4.09 10.24
N GLU A 62 -12.17 -5.00 10.93
CA GLU A 62 -12.53 -4.81 12.33
C GLU A 62 -11.30 -4.78 13.25
N MET A 63 -10.29 -5.60 12.94
CA MET A 63 -9.05 -5.63 13.73
C MET A 63 -8.27 -4.32 13.65
N ILE A 64 -8.27 -3.65 12.52
CA ILE A 64 -7.52 -2.39 12.36
C ILE A 64 -8.31 -1.15 12.81
N ARG A 65 -9.61 -1.29 13.05
CA ARG A 65 -10.44 -0.17 13.51
C ARG A 65 -9.88 0.41 14.80
N GLY A 66 -9.69 1.72 14.82
CA GLY A 66 -9.16 2.43 15.99
C GLY A 66 -7.67 2.21 16.23
N LYS A 67 -6.99 1.51 15.33
CA LYS A 67 -5.56 1.20 15.46
C LYS A 67 -4.72 2.15 14.64
N ARG A 68 -3.46 2.25 15.03
CA ARG A 68 -2.44 2.95 14.27
C ARG A 68 -1.85 1.94 13.29
N VAL A 69 -1.83 2.27 12.00
CA VAL A 69 -1.35 1.37 10.96
C VAL A 69 -0.22 1.99 10.16
N LEU A 70 0.70 1.15 9.74
CA LEU A 70 1.79 1.47 8.84
C LEU A 70 1.47 0.85 7.48
N ILE A 71 1.45 1.67 6.43
CA ILE A 71 1.30 1.19 5.06
C ILE A 71 2.68 0.85 4.52
N VAL A 72 2.81 -0.35 3.94
CA VAL A 72 4.06 -0.86 3.39
C VAL A 72 3.83 -1.29 1.95
N ASP A 73 4.72 -0.88 1.05
CA ASP A 73 4.69 -1.30 -0.36
C ASP A 73 6.10 -1.62 -0.84
N ASP A 74 6.21 -2.24 -2.00
CA ASP A 74 7.52 -2.48 -2.62
C ASP A 74 8.06 -1.20 -3.28
N VAL A 75 7.26 -0.57 -4.12
CA VAL A 75 7.63 0.67 -4.82
C VAL A 75 6.47 1.66 -4.79
N ILE A 76 6.76 2.90 -4.44
CA ILE A 76 5.80 4.00 -4.58
C ILE A 76 6.20 4.78 -5.83
N SER A 77 5.27 4.92 -6.77
CA SER A 77 5.49 5.58 -8.06
C SER A 77 4.56 6.77 -8.21
N THR A 78 3.41 6.61 -8.86
CA THR A 78 2.45 7.69 -9.06
C THR A 78 1.75 8.12 -7.76
N GLY A 79 1.74 7.25 -6.77
CA GLY A 79 1.03 7.47 -5.52
C GLY A 79 -0.43 7.03 -5.54
N GLU A 80 -0.92 6.49 -6.65
CA GLU A 80 -2.32 6.03 -6.73
C GLU A 80 -2.60 4.86 -5.81
N SER A 81 -1.68 3.86 -5.79
CA SER A 81 -1.82 2.71 -4.91
C SER A 81 -1.79 3.12 -3.45
N LEU A 82 -0.87 4.02 -3.11
CA LEU A 82 -0.76 4.56 -1.76
C LEU A 82 -2.03 5.33 -1.36
N HIS A 83 -2.54 6.18 -2.27
CA HIS A 83 -3.77 6.92 -2.03
C HIS A 83 -4.95 5.98 -1.76
N ALA A 84 -5.08 4.90 -2.54
CA ALA A 84 -6.13 3.92 -2.35
C ALA A 84 -6.00 3.22 -1.00
N MET A 85 -4.78 2.89 -0.58
CA MET A 85 -4.52 2.29 0.73
C MET A 85 -4.86 3.24 1.88
N GLU A 86 -4.53 4.53 1.74
CA GLU A 86 -4.90 5.53 2.73
C GLU A 86 -6.42 5.65 2.88
N GLN A 87 -7.13 5.62 1.76
CA GLN A 87 -8.59 5.68 1.74
C GLN A 87 -9.21 4.45 2.40
N LEU A 88 -8.68 3.27 2.09
CA LEU A 88 -9.13 2.02 2.71
C LEU A 88 -8.98 2.08 4.23
N CYS A 89 -7.83 2.51 4.71
CA CYS A 89 -7.56 2.61 6.14
C CYS A 89 -8.50 3.62 6.82
N ALA A 90 -8.71 4.77 6.18
CA ALA A 90 -9.59 5.81 6.71
C ALA A 90 -11.03 5.29 6.82
N GLU A 91 -11.54 4.63 5.80
CA GLU A 91 -12.90 4.10 5.81
C GLU A 91 -13.06 2.92 6.78
N ALA A 92 -11.99 2.17 7.03
CA ALA A 92 -12.01 1.12 8.05
C ALA A 92 -11.88 1.67 9.49
N GLY A 93 -11.65 2.97 9.65
CA GLY A 93 -11.52 3.59 10.96
C GLY A 93 -10.13 3.48 11.57
N ALA A 94 -9.11 3.18 10.76
CA ALA A 94 -7.72 3.11 11.20
C ALA A 94 -7.02 4.46 10.99
N THR A 95 -5.96 4.70 11.76
CA THR A 95 -5.13 5.90 11.62
C THR A 95 -3.81 5.52 10.98
N VAL A 96 -3.52 6.07 9.81
CA VAL A 96 -2.23 5.84 9.13
C VAL A 96 -1.17 6.70 9.79
N VAL A 97 -0.16 6.06 10.38
CA VAL A 97 0.92 6.74 11.09
C VAL A 97 2.24 6.72 10.33
N GLY A 98 2.32 5.99 9.24
CA GLY A 98 3.52 5.94 8.40
C GLY A 98 3.22 5.27 7.08
N LYS A 99 4.04 5.59 6.08
CA LYS A 99 3.95 5.07 4.72
C LYS A 99 5.36 4.75 4.26
N MET A 100 5.63 3.48 3.99
CA MET A 100 6.98 2.99 3.68
C MET A 100 6.99 2.17 2.41
N ALA A 101 8.12 2.23 1.72
CA ALA A 101 8.40 1.34 0.59
C ALA A 101 9.90 1.07 0.53
N VAL A 102 10.29 0.06 -0.25
CA VAL A 102 11.71 -0.18 -0.50
C VAL A 102 12.25 0.93 -1.38
N LEU A 103 11.54 1.27 -2.45
CA LEU A 103 11.96 2.27 -3.43
C LEU A 103 10.85 3.28 -3.70
N ALA A 104 11.26 4.51 -4.05
CA ALA A 104 10.37 5.54 -4.57
C ALA A 104 10.79 5.88 -6.01
N GLU A 105 9.88 5.68 -6.95
CA GLU A 105 10.15 5.84 -8.38
C GLU A 105 9.75 7.22 -8.87
N GLY A 106 10.60 7.85 -9.66
CA GLY A 106 10.31 9.13 -10.28
C GLY A 106 10.03 10.23 -9.27
N ASP A 107 8.94 10.95 -9.43
CA ASP A 107 8.58 12.07 -8.56
C ASP A 107 8.28 11.66 -7.11
N ALA A 108 7.95 10.40 -6.89
CA ALA A 108 7.75 9.89 -5.53
C ALA A 108 9.01 10.03 -4.68
N ALA A 109 10.20 9.98 -5.29
CA ALA A 109 11.47 10.16 -4.58
C ALA A 109 11.62 11.56 -3.96
N LYS A 110 10.83 12.52 -4.39
CA LYS A 110 10.85 13.90 -3.88
C LYS A 110 9.86 14.12 -2.73
N ARG A 111 9.02 13.12 -2.42
CA ARG A 111 8.03 13.22 -1.34
C ARG A 111 8.72 13.17 0.01
N ASP A 112 8.27 13.99 0.94
CA ASP A 112 8.77 14.02 2.33
C ASP A 112 7.83 13.32 3.31
N ASP A 113 6.68 12.82 2.84
CA ASP A 113 5.67 12.16 3.66
C ASP A 113 5.78 10.63 3.64
N ILE A 114 6.79 10.09 2.96
CA ILE A 114 7.02 8.64 2.87
C ILE A 114 8.44 8.29 3.33
N ILE A 115 8.64 7.05 3.74
CA ILE A 115 9.94 6.51 4.14
C ILE A 115 10.34 5.45 3.14
N VAL A 116 11.48 5.64 2.47
CA VAL A 116 12.00 4.70 1.48
C VAL A 116 13.50 4.48 1.70
N LEU A 117 14.01 3.36 1.21
CA LEU A 117 15.44 3.05 1.32
C LEU A 117 16.26 3.76 0.24
N ALA A 118 15.69 3.92 -0.95
CA ALA A 118 16.39 4.55 -2.06
C ALA A 118 15.41 5.04 -3.14
N PRO A 119 15.83 6.04 -3.93
CA PRO A 119 15.08 6.41 -5.12
C PRO A 119 15.28 5.39 -6.24
N LEU A 120 14.30 5.28 -7.12
CA LEU A 120 14.38 4.50 -8.35
C LEU A 120 14.14 5.46 -9.52
N PRO A 121 15.14 5.70 -10.39
CA PRO A 121 14.93 6.60 -11.51
C PRO A 121 14.00 5.99 -12.55
N LEU A 122 13.36 6.83 -13.35
CA LEU A 122 12.72 6.39 -14.58
C LEU A 122 13.81 6.12 -15.63
N PHE A 123 13.50 5.29 -16.62
CA PHE A 123 14.47 4.86 -17.61
C PHE A 123 14.01 5.19 -19.02
N HIS A 124 14.97 5.56 -19.87
CA HIS A 124 14.75 5.64 -21.31
C HIS A 124 14.56 4.24 -21.92
N ALA A 125 14.06 4.16 -23.14
CA ALA A 125 13.85 2.89 -23.82
C ALA A 125 15.13 2.04 -23.97
N ASP A 126 16.30 2.68 -23.98
CA ASP A 126 17.60 2.01 -24.07
C ASP A 126 18.14 1.52 -22.71
N GLY A 127 17.39 1.75 -21.62
CA GLY A 127 17.76 1.33 -20.28
C GLY A 127 18.59 2.32 -19.49
N THR A 128 18.89 3.49 -20.03
CA THR A 128 19.62 4.53 -19.29
C THR A 128 18.68 5.31 -18.39
N PRO A 129 19.13 5.70 -17.16
CA PRO A 129 18.30 6.49 -16.26
C PRO A 129 17.98 7.87 -16.84
N ILE A 130 16.77 8.33 -16.58
CA ILE A 130 16.36 9.70 -16.87
C ILE A 130 16.84 10.56 -15.70
N GLU A 131 17.70 11.52 -15.99
CA GLU A 131 18.18 12.46 -14.98
C GLU A 131 17.27 13.69 -14.96
N ASP A 132 16.97 14.17 -13.77
CA ASP A 132 16.20 15.40 -13.56
C ASP A 132 17.11 16.62 -13.47
#